data_110bcdbc0063f6603a6347098697f897
#
_entry.id   110bcdbc0063f6603a6347098697f897
#
_cell.length_a   1.000
_cell.length_b   1.000
_cell.length_c   1.000
_cell.angle_alpha   90.00
_cell.angle_beta   90.00
_cell.angle_gamma   90.00
#
_symmetry.space_group_name_H-M   'P 1'
#
loop_
_entity.id
_entity.type
_entity.pdbx_description
1 polymer ?
#
loop_
_entity_poly.entity_id
_entity_poly.type
_entity_poly.pdbx_seq_one_letter_code
_entity_poly.pdbx_strand_id
1 'polypeptide(L)'
;MLRTLLLELAKSSRLRRWITSNGVTRRMAHRFVPGEELGSAIEAVRTCNQAGMTASLDHLGENVVTREDAERARASYTEALDRIAADGVDSNVSLKLTHLGLDLGGEFCAEQLRIILRRAQELGNFVRVDMEGSAYTDRTLQMVKQARAETAAVGTVIQAYLYRSEENIRALLAIGCRIRLVKGAYKEPSQIAFPRKEDVDANFIKLMKILLPSGIYHGLATHDPKMIEAATRFAAEQNIS
;
A
#
# COMPACT_ATOMS: atom_id res chain seq x y z
N MET A 1 -4.57 -22.54 -13.54
CA MET A 1 -3.83 -22.66 -14.81
C MET A 1 -3.65 -21.31 -15.52
N LEU A 2 -4.70 -20.59 -15.90
CA LEU A 2 -4.58 -19.30 -16.62
C LEU A 2 -3.77 -18.24 -15.86
N ARG A 3 -3.98 -18.09 -14.55
CA ARG A 3 -3.24 -17.14 -13.69
C ARG A 3 -1.73 -17.46 -13.62
N THR A 4 -1.38 -18.73 -13.53
CA THR A 4 0.03 -19.17 -13.48
C THR A 4 0.72 -18.91 -14.82
N LEU A 5 0.02 -19.17 -15.92
CA LEU A 5 0.51 -18.88 -17.27
C LEU A 5 0.72 -17.37 -17.49
N LEU A 6 -0.22 -16.54 -17.04
CA LEU A 6 -0.11 -15.08 -17.14
C LEU A 6 1.06 -14.52 -16.28
N LEU A 7 1.31 -15.09 -15.09
CA LEU A 7 2.44 -14.69 -14.25
C LEU A 7 3.79 -15.10 -14.86
N GLU A 8 3.88 -16.28 -15.49
CA GLU A 8 5.11 -16.69 -16.19
C GLU A 8 5.34 -15.86 -17.46
N LEU A 9 4.28 -15.54 -18.18
CA LEU A 9 4.36 -14.65 -19.36
C LEU A 9 4.78 -13.21 -18.95
N ALA A 10 4.34 -12.71 -17.78
CA ALA A 10 4.73 -11.39 -17.29
C ALA A 10 6.23 -11.27 -16.95
N LYS A 11 6.92 -12.38 -16.70
CA LYS A 11 8.37 -12.42 -16.47
C LYS A 11 9.19 -12.26 -17.76
N SER A 12 8.56 -12.43 -18.94
CA SER A 12 9.25 -12.35 -20.22
C SER A 12 9.50 -10.89 -20.63
N SER A 13 10.77 -10.50 -20.73
CA SER A 13 11.18 -9.16 -21.19
C SER A 13 10.75 -8.83 -22.62
N ARG A 14 10.55 -9.85 -23.47
CA ARG A 14 10.04 -9.68 -24.84
C ARG A 14 8.54 -9.38 -24.85
N LEU A 15 7.78 -10.07 -23.98
CA LEU A 15 6.33 -9.83 -23.84
C LEU A 15 6.06 -8.48 -23.18
N ARG A 16 6.87 -8.08 -22.20
CA ARG A 16 6.78 -6.76 -21.58
C ARG A 16 6.97 -5.65 -22.62
N ARG A 17 8.00 -5.73 -23.46
CA ARG A 17 8.22 -4.78 -24.58
C ARG A 17 7.08 -4.76 -25.57
N TRP A 18 6.51 -5.92 -25.90
CA TRP A 18 5.36 -6.01 -26.83
C TRP A 18 4.09 -5.40 -26.22
N ILE A 19 3.83 -5.65 -24.93
CA ILE A 19 2.70 -5.07 -24.18
C ILE A 19 2.83 -3.54 -24.08
N THR A 20 4.02 -3.02 -23.83
CA THR A 20 4.25 -1.57 -23.73
C THR A 20 4.26 -0.86 -25.09
N SER A 21 4.52 -1.57 -26.18
CA SER A 21 4.52 -1.00 -27.53
C SER A 21 3.14 -1.03 -28.22
N ASN A 22 2.17 -1.79 -27.71
CA ASN A 22 0.87 -1.96 -28.35
C ASN A 22 -0.16 -0.95 -27.79
N GLY A 23 -0.72 -0.09 -28.66
CA GLY A 23 -1.58 1.03 -28.26
C GLY A 23 -2.83 0.64 -27.45
N VAL A 24 -3.35 -0.57 -27.61
CA VAL A 24 -4.53 -1.07 -26.85
C VAL A 24 -4.14 -1.43 -25.43
N THR A 25 -3.03 -2.15 -25.23
CA THR A 25 -2.52 -2.53 -23.92
C THR A 25 -1.99 -1.32 -23.16
N ARG A 26 -1.40 -0.34 -23.84
CA ARG A 26 -0.98 0.94 -23.29
C ARG A 26 -2.20 1.72 -22.75
N ARG A 27 -3.33 1.74 -23.46
CA ARG A 27 -4.57 2.37 -22.99
C ARG A 27 -5.15 1.70 -21.75
N MET A 28 -5.04 0.37 -21.63
CA MET A 28 -5.46 -0.37 -20.43
C MET A 28 -4.49 -0.11 -19.27
N ALA A 29 -3.19 -0.06 -19.52
CA ALA A 29 -2.19 0.26 -18.49
C ALA A 29 -2.37 1.69 -17.96
N HIS A 30 -2.61 2.67 -18.82
CA HIS A 30 -2.87 4.07 -18.44
C HIS A 30 -4.10 4.26 -17.52
N ARG A 31 -5.01 3.30 -17.49
CA ARG A 31 -6.14 3.33 -16.54
C ARG A 31 -5.70 3.11 -15.10
N PHE A 32 -4.57 2.41 -14.87
CA PHE A 32 -4.07 2.03 -13.55
C PHE A 32 -2.71 2.65 -13.22
N VAL A 33 -1.95 3.03 -14.26
CA VAL A 33 -0.65 3.69 -14.13
C VAL A 33 -0.73 5.00 -14.90
N PRO A 34 -0.81 6.13 -14.22
CA PRO A 34 -1.04 7.43 -14.85
C PRO A 34 0.14 7.91 -15.72
N GLY A 35 1.30 7.27 -15.62
CA GLY A 35 2.48 7.58 -16.41
C GLY A 35 3.77 7.09 -15.75
N GLU A 36 4.89 7.33 -16.43
CA GLU A 36 6.24 7.00 -15.94
C GLU A 36 6.87 8.18 -15.20
N GLU A 37 6.29 9.37 -15.32
CA GLU A 37 6.80 10.61 -14.75
C GLU A 37 5.91 11.13 -13.62
N LEU A 38 6.52 11.72 -12.60
CA LEU A 38 5.83 12.28 -11.44
C LEU A 38 4.81 13.36 -11.84
N GLY A 39 5.10 14.17 -12.86
CA GLY A 39 4.16 15.19 -13.38
C GLY A 39 2.83 14.57 -13.82
N SER A 40 2.87 13.46 -14.56
CA SER A 40 1.65 12.75 -15.00
C SER A 40 0.87 12.16 -13.82
N ALA A 41 1.57 11.70 -12.79
CA ALA A 41 0.95 11.19 -11.57
C ALA A 41 0.23 12.31 -10.80
N ILE A 42 0.82 13.49 -10.68
CA ILE A 42 0.20 14.67 -10.04
C ILE A 42 -1.05 15.11 -10.80
N GLU A 43 -1.04 15.14 -12.13
CA GLU A 43 -2.23 15.48 -12.92
C GLU A 43 -3.36 14.46 -12.75
N ALA A 44 -3.03 13.17 -12.62
CA ALA A 44 -4.02 12.14 -12.30
C ALA A 44 -4.61 12.33 -10.89
N VAL A 45 -3.79 12.69 -9.90
CA VAL A 45 -4.26 13.05 -8.55
C VAL A 45 -5.19 14.26 -8.62
N ARG A 46 -4.82 15.31 -9.35
CA ARG A 46 -5.65 16.52 -9.53
C ARG A 46 -7.02 16.17 -10.10
N THR A 47 -7.05 15.26 -11.09
CA THR A 47 -8.31 14.77 -11.65
C THR A 47 -9.17 14.01 -10.62
N CYS A 48 -8.55 13.18 -9.76
CA CYS A 48 -9.25 12.52 -8.65
C CYS A 48 -9.80 13.56 -7.65
N ASN A 49 -8.98 14.55 -7.28
CA ASN A 49 -9.38 15.59 -6.33
C ASN A 49 -10.56 16.41 -6.86
N GLN A 50 -10.58 16.77 -8.15
CA GLN A 50 -11.71 17.44 -8.78
C GLN A 50 -13.02 16.63 -8.74
N ALA A 51 -12.90 15.30 -8.71
CA ALA A 51 -14.02 14.39 -8.52
C ALA A 51 -14.37 14.11 -7.04
N GLY A 52 -13.77 14.86 -6.11
CA GLY A 52 -14.01 14.72 -4.65
C GLY A 52 -13.31 13.52 -4.02
N MET A 53 -12.31 12.94 -4.69
CA MET A 53 -11.54 11.79 -4.20
C MET A 53 -10.13 12.21 -3.82
N THR A 54 -9.61 11.64 -2.73
CA THR A 54 -8.19 11.69 -2.39
C THR A 54 -7.43 10.55 -3.08
N ALA A 55 -6.12 10.65 -3.18
CA ALA A 55 -5.29 9.63 -3.82
C ALA A 55 -4.14 9.15 -2.94
N SER A 56 -3.51 8.07 -3.35
CA SER A 56 -2.25 7.59 -2.78
C SER A 56 -1.31 7.28 -3.93
N LEU A 57 -0.14 7.91 -3.94
CA LEU A 57 0.90 7.69 -4.96
C LEU A 57 1.87 6.60 -4.50
N ASP A 58 2.20 5.71 -5.41
CA ASP A 58 3.23 4.70 -5.23
C ASP A 58 4.22 4.77 -6.40
N HIS A 59 5.51 4.90 -6.08
CA HIS A 59 6.58 4.73 -7.05
C HIS A 59 6.86 3.24 -7.21
N LEU A 60 6.43 2.67 -8.34
CA LEU A 60 6.52 1.23 -8.60
C LEU A 60 7.96 0.74 -8.54
N GLY A 61 8.25 -0.12 -7.60
CA GLY A 61 9.54 -0.75 -7.40
C GLY A 61 9.54 -1.64 -6.16
N GLU A 62 10.36 -2.68 -6.19
CA GLU A 62 10.57 -3.61 -5.08
C GLU A 62 11.88 -4.37 -5.27
N ASN A 63 12.39 -5.00 -4.19
CA ASN A 63 13.54 -5.90 -4.20
C ASN A 63 14.80 -5.28 -4.83
N VAL A 64 15.15 -4.06 -4.41
CA VAL A 64 16.41 -3.43 -4.82
C VAL A 64 17.60 -4.24 -4.30
N VAL A 65 18.68 -4.25 -5.08
CA VAL A 65 19.87 -5.07 -4.82
C VAL A 65 21.11 -4.24 -4.47
N THR A 66 21.03 -2.91 -4.59
CA THR A 66 22.11 -2.00 -4.20
C THR A 66 21.60 -0.89 -3.27
N ARG A 67 22.51 -0.32 -2.48
CA ARG A 67 22.19 0.84 -1.62
C ARG A 67 21.84 2.06 -2.44
N GLU A 68 22.52 2.25 -3.56
CA GLU A 68 22.30 3.36 -4.49
C GLU A 68 20.88 3.31 -5.09
N ASP A 69 20.36 2.10 -5.39
CA ASP A 69 18.98 1.93 -5.85
C ASP A 69 17.97 2.32 -4.76
N ALA A 70 18.20 1.89 -3.53
CA ALA A 70 17.34 2.24 -2.40
C ALA A 70 17.36 3.75 -2.10
N GLU A 71 18.53 4.39 -2.20
CA GLU A 71 18.69 5.83 -2.02
C GLU A 71 17.99 6.62 -3.15
N ARG A 72 18.04 6.13 -4.39
CA ARG A 72 17.25 6.70 -5.49
C ARG A 72 15.75 6.57 -5.25
N ALA A 73 15.30 5.39 -4.79
CA ALA A 73 13.90 5.20 -4.43
C ALA A 73 13.46 6.17 -3.33
N ARG A 74 14.26 6.30 -2.26
CA ARG A 74 14.02 7.31 -1.20
C ARG A 74 13.92 8.73 -1.76
N ALA A 75 14.84 9.11 -2.64
CA ALA A 75 14.82 10.44 -3.27
C ALA A 75 13.52 10.67 -4.06
N SER A 76 13.07 9.69 -4.85
CA SER A 76 11.80 9.77 -5.58
C SER A 76 10.58 9.91 -4.67
N TYR A 77 10.56 9.22 -3.51
CA TYR A 77 9.46 9.38 -2.54
C TYR A 77 9.47 10.76 -1.86
N THR A 78 10.65 11.32 -1.54
CA THR A 78 10.73 12.68 -0.99
C THR A 78 10.34 13.72 -2.04
N GLU A 79 10.75 13.57 -3.29
CA GLU A 79 10.32 14.41 -4.40
C GLU A 79 8.80 14.35 -4.61
N ALA A 80 8.19 13.16 -4.51
CA ALA A 80 6.74 13.01 -4.60
C ALA A 80 6.02 13.80 -3.49
N LEU A 81 6.49 13.73 -2.25
CA LEU A 81 5.95 14.51 -1.13
C LEU A 81 6.08 16.02 -1.37
N ASP A 82 7.23 16.48 -1.87
CA ASP A 82 7.48 17.89 -2.20
C ASP A 82 6.52 18.37 -3.29
N ARG A 83 6.33 17.58 -4.33
CA ARG A 83 5.42 17.90 -5.44
C ARG A 83 3.96 17.92 -5.00
N ILE A 84 3.52 16.96 -4.17
CA ILE A 84 2.17 16.95 -3.59
C ILE A 84 1.92 18.25 -2.85
N ALA A 85 2.86 18.70 -2.01
CA ALA A 85 2.73 19.93 -1.25
C ALA A 85 2.78 21.19 -2.15
N ALA A 86 3.71 21.26 -3.10
CA ALA A 86 3.87 22.40 -3.99
C ALA A 86 2.68 22.59 -4.95
N ASP A 87 2.12 21.50 -5.46
CA ASP A 87 0.96 21.51 -6.35
C ASP A 87 -0.38 21.60 -5.60
N GLY A 88 -0.38 21.52 -4.26
CA GLY A 88 -1.57 21.63 -3.41
C GLY A 88 -2.60 20.51 -3.66
N VAL A 89 -2.17 19.33 -4.07
CA VAL A 89 -3.06 18.21 -4.34
C VAL A 89 -3.24 17.32 -3.08
N ASP A 90 -4.44 16.76 -2.92
CA ASP A 90 -4.75 15.86 -1.81
C ASP A 90 -4.33 14.43 -2.15
N SER A 91 -3.14 14.08 -1.71
CA SER A 91 -2.55 12.76 -1.88
C SER A 91 -1.58 12.45 -0.75
N ASN A 92 -1.40 11.17 -0.50
CA ASN A 92 -0.33 10.65 0.34
C ASN A 92 0.56 9.68 -0.46
N VAL A 93 1.66 9.23 0.14
CA VAL A 93 2.60 8.30 -0.48
C VAL A 93 2.46 6.91 0.12
N SER A 94 2.47 5.89 -0.74
CA SER A 94 2.67 4.48 -0.36
C SER A 94 4.04 4.00 -0.83
N LEU A 95 4.67 3.11 -0.08
CA LEU A 95 5.99 2.55 -0.40
C LEU A 95 6.16 1.12 0.11
N LYS A 96 7.11 0.40 -0.48
CA LYS A 96 7.53 -0.94 -0.02
C LYS A 96 8.90 -0.86 0.64
N LEU A 97 9.07 -1.61 1.73
CA LEU A 97 10.37 -1.62 2.43
C LEU A 97 11.46 -2.33 1.62
N THR A 98 11.12 -3.31 0.78
CA THR A 98 12.09 -3.93 -0.13
C THR A 98 12.60 -2.95 -1.18
N HIS A 99 11.81 -1.92 -1.55
CA HIS A 99 12.26 -0.83 -2.41
C HIS A 99 13.20 0.15 -1.69
N LEU A 100 13.14 0.20 -0.35
CA LEU A 100 14.05 0.97 0.50
C LEU A 100 15.24 0.13 1.02
N GLY A 101 15.45 -1.06 0.47
CA GLY A 101 16.60 -1.91 0.79
C GLY A 101 16.44 -2.75 2.05
N LEU A 102 15.23 -3.21 2.40
CA LEU A 102 14.99 -4.09 3.54
C LEU A 102 15.85 -5.35 3.49
N ASP A 103 16.11 -5.89 2.30
CA ASP A 103 16.97 -7.07 2.11
C ASP A 103 18.47 -6.77 2.15
N LEU A 104 18.85 -5.49 2.05
CA LEU A 104 20.23 -5.03 2.20
C LEU A 104 20.62 -4.81 3.68
N GLY A 105 19.61 -4.59 4.55
CA GLY A 105 19.81 -4.42 5.98
C GLY A 105 18.68 -3.64 6.63
N GLY A 106 18.21 -4.13 7.79
CA GLY A 106 17.10 -3.52 8.52
C GLY A 106 17.39 -2.09 8.99
N GLU A 107 18.57 -1.83 9.53
CA GLU A 107 18.97 -0.49 9.99
C GLU A 107 19.10 0.50 8.82
N PHE A 108 19.69 0.06 7.72
CA PHE A 108 19.78 0.87 6.51
C PHE A 108 18.40 1.24 5.98
N CYS A 109 17.50 0.27 5.86
CA CYS A 109 16.12 0.52 5.43
C CYS A 109 15.36 1.46 6.39
N ALA A 110 15.53 1.28 7.71
CA ALA A 110 14.94 2.15 8.72
C ALA A 110 15.41 3.60 8.58
N GLU A 111 16.68 3.82 8.26
CA GLU A 111 17.21 5.16 8.01
C GLU A 111 16.59 5.79 6.76
N GLN A 112 16.48 5.03 5.65
CA GLN A 112 15.81 5.53 4.43
C GLN A 112 14.34 5.90 4.72
N LEU A 113 13.61 5.05 5.46
CA LEU A 113 12.24 5.31 5.86
C LEU A 113 12.14 6.55 6.75
N ARG A 114 13.03 6.71 7.73
CA ARG A 114 13.03 7.86 8.65
C ARG A 114 13.19 9.19 7.90
N ILE A 115 14.03 9.24 6.87
CA ILE A 115 14.20 10.45 6.04
C ILE A 115 12.88 10.82 5.36
N ILE A 116 12.18 9.84 4.75
CA ILE A 116 10.89 10.07 4.09
C ILE A 116 9.84 10.51 5.11
N LEU A 117 9.77 9.87 6.27
CA LEU A 117 8.79 10.20 7.31
C LEU A 117 9.00 11.58 7.90
N ARG A 118 10.25 12.01 8.10
CA ARG A 118 10.58 13.37 8.52
C ARG A 118 10.06 14.37 7.51
N ARG A 119 10.31 14.13 6.22
CA ARG A 119 9.82 15.01 5.16
C ARG A 119 8.29 15.05 5.09
N ALA A 120 7.63 13.91 5.22
CA ALA A 120 6.16 13.86 5.30
C ALA A 120 5.63 14.66 6.49
N GLN A 121 6.25 14.55 7.66
CA GLN A 121 5.85 15.30 8.85
C GLN A 121 6.03 16.82 8.66
N GLU A 122 7.13 17.27 8.09
CA GLU A 122 7.38 18.68 7.78
C GLU A 122 6.31 19.27 6.83
N LEU A 123 5.81 18.47 5.91
CA LEU A 123 4.79 18.85 4.94
C LEU A 123 3.35 18.58 5.39
N GLY A 124 3.15 18.11 6.63
CA GLY A 124 1.82 17.73 7.13
C GLY A 124 1.19 16.55 6.36
N ASN A 125 2.00 15.70 5.73
CA ASN A 125 1.57 14.57 4.93
C ASN A 125 1.72 13.24 5.66
N PHE A 126 1.41 12.14 4.98
CA PHE A 126 1.34 10.79 5.54
C PHE A 126 1.98 9.77 4.58
N VAL A 127 2.66 8.78 5.15
CA VAL A 127 3.28 7.67 4.41
C VAL A 127 2.67 6.35 4.82
N ARG A 128 2.32 5.54 3.85
CA ARG A 128 1.85 4.18 4.07
C ARG A 128 2.92 3.17 3.67
N VAL A 129 3.31 2.34 4.61
CA VAL A 129 4.20 1.20 4.35
C VAL A 129 3.33 0.03 3.91
N ASP A 130 3.48 -0.38 2.66
CA ASP A 130 2.72 -1.50 2.11
C ASP A 130 3.21 -2.83 2.67
N MET A 131 2.28 -3.80 2.76
CA MET A 131 2.59 -5.16 3.20
C MET A 131 2.92 -6.02 1.99
N GLU A 132 4.06 -6.66 2.05
CA GLU A 132 4.56 -7.57 1.03
C GLU A 132 4.27 -9.03 1.40
N GLY A 133 4.97 -9.99 0.79
CA GLY A 133 4.79 -11.41 1.10
C GLY A 133 5.02 -11.74 2.59
N SER A 134 4.49 -12.87 3.04
CA SER A 134 4.49 -13.24 4.47
C SER A 134 5.88 -13.29 5.10
N ALA A 135 6.92 -13.56 4.33
CA ALA A 135 8.31 -13.52 4.78
C ALA A 135 8.76 -12.15 5.30
N TYR A 136 8.11 -11.07 4.86
CA TYR A 136 8.40 -9.70 5.25
C TYR A 136 7.50 -9.18 6.37
N THR A 137 6.41 -9.89 6.72
CA THR A 137 5.38 -9.38 7.63
C THR A 137 5.95 -8.94 8.97
N ASP A 138 6.76 -9.77 9.63
CA ASP A 138 7.29 -9.44 10.97
C ASP A 138 8.25 -8.24 10.91
N ARG A 139 9.15 -8.22 9.93
CA ARG A 139 10.11 -7.12 9.74
C ARG A 139 9.38 -5.80 9.44
N THR A 140 8.35 -5.84 8.59
CA THR A 140 7.52 -4.68 8.25
C THR A 140 6.79 -4.15 9.47
N LEU A 141 6.11 -5.02 10.23
CA LEU A 141 5.36 -4.62 11.41
C LEU A 141 6.28 -4.07 12.51
N GLN A 142 7.46 -4.66 12.71
CA GLN A 142 8.44 -4.16 13.66
C GLN A 142 8.90 -2.75 13.28
N MET A 143 9.28 -2.53 12.02
CA MET A 143 9.74 -1.23 11.53
C MET A 143 8.64 -0.17 11.61
N VAL A 144 7.41 -0.51 11.25
CA VAL A 144 6.26 0.41 11.37
C VAL A 144 5.99 0.77 12.84
N LYS A 145 6.06 -0.19 13.78
CA LYS A 145 5.88 0.07 15.21
C LYS A 145 6.97 1.02 15.75
N GLN A 146 8.22 0.82 15.34
CA GLN A 146 9.33 1.71 15.70
C GLN A 146 9.11 3.12 15.13
N ALA A 147 8.79 3.23 13.85
CA ALA A 147 8.50 4.52 13.21
C ALA A 147 7.28 5.22 13.85
N ARG A 148 6.24 4.46 14.22
CA ARG A 148 5.03 5.00 14.85
C ARG A 148 5.29 5.57 16.24
N ALA A 149 6.29 5.09 16.97
CA ALA A 149 6.73 5.67 18.24
C ALA A 149 7.38 7.06 18.04
N GLU A 150 7.95 7.33 16.87
CA GLU A 150 8.61 8.59 16.55
C GLU A 150 7.67 9.60 15.88
N THR A 151 6.70 9.15 15.06
CA THR A 151 5.81 10.03 14.29
C THR A 151 4.42 9.43 14.05
N ALA A 152 3.41 10.30 14.00
CA ALA A 152 2.06 9.95 13.58
C ALA A 152 1.91 9.85 12.03
N ALA A 153 2.90 10.31 11.28
CA ALA A 153 2.86 10.40 9.82
C ALA A 153 3.03 9.04 9.11
N VAL A 154 2.96 7.92 9.83
CA VAL A 154 3.12 6.58 9.28
C VAL A 154 1.95 5.66 9.59
N GLY A 155 1.60 4.82 8.61
CA GLY A 155 0.67 3.70 8.74
C GLY A 155 1.10 2.52 7.89
N THR A 156 0.32 1.44 7.91
CA THR A 156 0.66 0.23 7.15
C THR A 156 -0.56 -0.44 6.54
N VAL A 157 -0.31 -1.56 5.87
CA VAL A 157 -1.32 -2.42 5.24
C VAL A 157 -1.40 -3.74 5.99
N ILE A 158 -2.62 -4.26 6.17
CA ILE A 158 -2.87 -5.62 6.67
C ILE A 158 -3.64 -6.41 5.62
N GLN A 159 -3.22 -7.64 5.41
CA GLN A 159 -3.77 -8.55 4.40
C GLN A 159 -4.71 -9.55 5.07
N ALA A 160 -6.00 -9.47 4.79
CA ALA A 160 -7.04 -10.28 5.44
C ALA A 160 -6.89 -11.80 5.23
N TYR A 161 -6.16 -12.23 4.20
CA TYR A 161 -5.99 -13.67 3.94
C TYR A 161 -5.06 -14.38 4.94
N LEU A 162 -4.22 -13.67 5.71
CA LEU A 162 -3.36 -14.27 6.73
C LEU A 162 -4.13 -14.56 8.03
N TYR A 163 -3.95 -15.71 8.62
CA TYR A 163 -4.60 -16.09 9.88
C TYR A 163 -4.28 -15.13 11.03
N ARG A 164 -3.07 -14.61 11.08
CA ARG A 164 -2.57 -13.70 12.13
C ARG A 164 -3.06 -12.25 12.02
N SER A 165 -3.85 -11.92 10.99
CA SER A 165 -4.19 -10.52 10.68
C SER A 165 -4.97 -9.83 11.78
N GLU A 166 -5.83 -10.52 12.53
CA GLU A 166 -6.54 -9.93 13.67
C GLU A 166 -5.60 -9.52 14.79
N GLU A 167 -4.68 -10.40 15.18
CA GLU A 167 -3.68 -10.10 16.20
C GLU A 167 -2.83 -8.87 15.82
N ASN A 168 -2.38 -8.84 14.56
CA ASN A 168 -1.61 -7.71 14.04
C ASN A 168 -2.41 -6.40 14.07
N ILE A 169 -3.69 -6.43 13.69
CA ILE A 169 -4.58 -5.26 13.75
C ILE A 169 -4.71 -4.76 15.19
N ARG A 170 -5.01 -5.64 16.15
CA ARG A 170 -5.16 -5.25 17.55
C ARG A 170 -3.88 -4.61 18.11
N ALA A 171 -2.72 -5.17 17.78
CA ALA A 171 -1.43 -4.61 18.20
C ALA A 171 -1.14 -3.24 17.57
N LEU A 172 -1.56 -3.01 16.32
CA LEU A 172 -1.40 -1.72 15.63
C LEU A 172 -2.41 -0.67 16.12
N LEU A 173 -3.64 -1.06 16.44
CA LEU A 173 -4.65 -0.18 17.02
C LEU A 173 -4.20 0.32 18.41
N ALA A 174 -3.57 -0.52 19.21
CA ALA A 174 -3.07 -0.15 20.54
C ALA A 174 -2.04 1.00 20.51
N ILE A 175 -1.38 1.22 19.38
CA ILE A 175 -0.43 2.32 19.16
C ILE A 175 -1.00 3.43 18.26
N GLY A 176 -2.29 3.42 17.96
CA GLY A 176 -2.95 4.43 17.14
C GLY A 176 -2.51 4.43 15.67
N CYS A 177 -2.08 3.29 15.12
CA CYS A 177 -1.58 3.19 13.76
C CYS A 177 -2.72 3.15 12.75
N ARG A 178 -2.66 3.97 11.70
CA ARG A 178 -3.58 3.91 10.56
C ARG A 178 -3.32 2.66 9.72
N ILE A 179 -4.39 1.93 9.37
CA ILE A 179 -4.31 0.67 8.63
C ILE A 179 -5.09 0.77 7.33
N ARG A 180 -4.51 0.26 6.23
CA ARG A 180 -5.24 -0.08 5.02
C ARG A 180 -5.50 -1.59 5.04
N LEU A 181 -6.75 -1.99 5.10
CA LEU A 181 -7.13 -3.40 5.01
C LEU A 181 -7.28 -3.80 3.54
N VAL A 182 -6.56 -4.85 3.13
CA VAL A 182 -6.66 -5.46 1.81
C VAL A 182 -6.98 -6.95 1.94
N LYS A 183 -7.46 -7.59 0.88
CA LYS A 183 -7.67 -9.06 0.89
C LYS A 183 -6.35 -9.83 0.94
N GLY A 184 -5.36 -9.38 0.19
CA GLY A 184 -4.07 -10.00 -0.01
C GLY A 184 -3.84 -10.37 -1.47
N ALA A 185 -2.59 -10.25 -1.96
CA ALA A 185 -2.24 -10.43 -3.36
C ALA A 185 -1.20 -11.53 -3.61
N TYR A 186 -0.40 -11.86 -2.62
CA TYR A 186 0.67 -12.85 -2.76
C TYR A 186 0.14 -14.28 -2.68
N LYS A 187 0.90 -15.22 -3.24
CA LYS A 187 0.58 -16.65 -3.15
C LYS A 187 1.23 -17.21 -1.89
N GLU A 188 0.42 -17.35 -0.85
CA GLU A 188 0.87 -17.87 0.43
C GLU A 188 0.43 -19.33 0.63
N PRO A 189 1.18 -20.12 1.41
CA PRO A 189 0.81 -21.49 1.72
C PRO A 189 -0.40 -21.53 2.66
N SER A 190 -1.20 -22.60 2.55
CA SER A 190 -2.42 -22.79 3.34
C SER A 190 -2.20 -22.93 4.85
N GLN A 191 -0.96 -23.15 5.29
CA GLN A 191 -0.57 -23.19 6.71
C GLN A 191 -0.64 -21.82 7.39
N ILE A 192 -0.55 -20.72 6.62
CA ILE A 192 -0.51 -19.36 7.15
C ILE A 192 -1.61 -18.44 6.59
N ALA A 193 -2.29 -18.87 5.51
CA ALA A 193 -3.31 -18.07 4.83
C ALA A 193 -4.54 -18.91 4.46
N PHE A 194 -5.68 -18.26 4.44
CA PHE A 194 -6.94 -18.85 4.00
C PHE A 194 -6.85 -19.24 2.52
N PRO A 195 -7.06 -20.52 2.17
CA PRO A 195 -6.95 -20.99 0.80
C PRO A 195 -8.17 -20.64 -0.08
N ARG A 196 -9.34 -20.46 0.54
CA ARG A 196 -10.59 -20.19 -0.17
C ARG A 196 -10.95 -18.72 -0.11
N LYS A 197 -11.44 -18.18 -1.23
CA LYS A 197 -11.85 -16.77 -1.34
C LYS A 197 -12.95 -16.42 -0.32
N GLU A 198 -13.87 -17.32 -0.08
CA GLU A 198 -15.00 -17.10 0.84
C GLU A 198 -14.50 -16.87 2.28
N ASP A 199 -13.47 -17.61 2.71
CA ASP A 199 -12.88 -17.46 4.03
C ASP A 199 -12.13 -16.13 4.15
N VAL A 200 -11.42 -15.71 3.08
CA VAL A 200 -10.77 -14.40 3.01
C VAL A 200 -11.80 -13.27 3.09
N ASP A 201 -12.91 -13.40 2.36
CA ASP A 201 -14.00 -12.41 2.35
C ASP A 201 -14.66 -12.32 3.74
N ALA A 202 -14.92 -13.44 4.39
CA ALA A 202 -15.45 -13.48 5.75
C ALA A 202 -14.50 -12.83 6.76
N ASN A 203 -13.19 -13.13 6.66
CA ASN A 203 -12.19 -12.52 7.53
C ASN A 203 -12.02 -11.02 7.25
N PHE A 204 -12.08 -10.58 6.00
CA PHE A 204 -12.06 -9.15 5.66
C PHE A 204 -13.19 -8.40 6.36
N ILE A 205 -14.42 -8.92 6.31
CA ILE A 205 -15.58 -8.33 7.00
C ILE A 205 -15.38 -8.32 8.52
N LYS A 206 -14.87 -9.41 9.10
CA LYS A 206 -14.54 -9.49 10.52
C LYS A 206 -13.55 -8.41 10.94
N LEU A 207 -12.46 -8.28 10.20
CA LEU A 207 -11.38 -7.32 10.48
C LEU A 207 -11.83 -5.87 10.28
N MET A 208 -12.65 -5.60 9.27
CA MET A 208 -13.27 -4.31 9.03
C MET A 208 -14.12 -3.86 10.21
N LYS A 209 -14.92 -4.77 10.80
CA LYS A 209 -15.73 -4.49 11.99
C LYS A 209 -14.90 -4.20 13.25
N ILE A 210 -13.63 -4.61 13.30
CA ILE A 210 -12.71 -4.23 14.36
C ILE A 210 -12.10 -2.84 14.11
N LEU A 211 -11.80 -2.53 12.84
CA LEU A 211 -11.15 -1.28 12.46
C LEU A 211 -12.08 -0.07 12.54
N LEU A 212 -13.26 -0.15 11.95
CA LEU A 212 -14.15 1.00 11.78
C LEU A 212 -14.56 1.69 13.09
N PRO A 213 -14.85 0.97 14.21
CA PRO A 213 -15.25 1.62 15.46
C PRO A 213 -14.06 2.20 16.26
N SER A 214 -12.83 2.05 15.80
CA SER A 214 -11.62 2.41 16.58
C SER A 214 -11.41 3.92 16.76
N GLY A 215 -12.12 4.77 16.02
CA GLY A 215 -11.90 6.22 15.99
C GLY A 215 -10.65 6.66 15.23
N ILE A 216 -9.92 5.72 14.61
CA ILE A 216 -8.75 6.00 13.79
C ILE A 216 -9.16 5.92 12.31
N TYR A 217 -8.65 6.86 11.50
CA TYR A 217 -8.90 6.83 10.05
C TYR A 217 -8.21 5.65 9.39
N HIS A 218 -8.98 4.69 8.88
CA HIS A 218 -8.53 3.50 8.17
C HIS A 218 -8.97 3.50 6.71
N GLY A 219 -8.25 2.75 5.85
CA GLY A 219 -8.64 2.50 4.47
C GLY A 219 -9.13 1.07 4.26
N LEU A 220 -10.22 0.88 3.54
CA LEU A 220 -10.70 -0.42 3.07
C LEU A 220 -10.43 -0.52 1.56
N ALA A 221 -9.33 -1.18 1.20
CA ALA A 221 -8.91 -1.25 -0.20
C ALA A 221 -9.52 -2.47 -0.90
N THR A 222 -10.66 -2.27 -1.52
CA THR A 222 -11.40 -3.30 -2.23
C THR A 222 -12.22 -2.70 -3.37
N HIS A 223 -12.39 -3.48 -4.45
CA HIS A 223 -13.35 -3.24 -5.52
C HIS A 223 -14.52 -4.24 -5.49
N ASP A 224 -14.57 -5.12 -4.47
CA ASP A 224 -15.61 -6.12 -4.33
C ASP A 224 -16.89 -5.48 -3.81
N PRO A 225 -18.00 -5.48 -4.59
CA PRO A 225 -19.26 -4.87 -4.17
C PRO A 225 -19.80 -5.40 -2.84
N LYS A 226 -19.58 -6.70 -2.55
CA LYS A 226 -20.01 -7.32 -1.30
C LYS A 226 -19.30 -6.72 -0.08
N MET A 227 -17.99 -6.43 -0.25
CA MET A 227 -17.20 -5.80 0.83
C MET A 227 -17.60 -4.35 1.03
N ILE A 228 -17.85 -3.62 -0.05
CA ILE A 228 -18.30 -2.23 -0.01
C ILE A 228 -19.66 -2.14 0.67
N GLU A 229 -20.63 -2.97 0.25
CA GLU A 229 -21.97 -3.03 0.85
C GLU A 229 -21.91 -3.37 2.36
N ALA A 230 -21.11 -4.39 2.72
CA ALA A 230 -20.95 -4.78 4.12
C ALA A 230 -20.35 -3.64 4.98
N ALA A 231 -19.37 -2.90 4.44
CA ALA A 231 -18.76 -1.78 5.13
C ALA A 231 -19.72 -0.61 5.30
N THR A 232 -20.42 -0.23 4.23
CA THR A 232 -21.41 0.87 4.24
C THR A 232 -22.54 0.57 5.21
N ARG A 233 -23.10 -0.64 5.18
CA ARG A 233 -24.16 -1.06 6.10
C ARG A 233 -23.69 -1.03 7.55
N PHE A 234 -22.52 -1.61 7.85
CA PHE A 234 -21.99 -1.61 9.20
C PHE A 234 -21.69 -0.19 9.71
N ALA A 235 -21.13 0.68 8.89
CA ALA A 235 -20.88 2.07 9.25
C ALA A 235 -22.20 2.80 9.60
N ALA A 236 -23.26 2.61 8.79
CA ALA A 236 -24.59 3.18 9.06
C ALA A 236 -25.19 2.64 10.37
N GLU A 237 -25.13 1.32 10.62
CA GLU A 237 -25.59 0.68 11.86
C GLU A 237 -24.88 1.19 13.12
N GLN A 238 -23.62 1.54 13.00
CA GLN A 238 -22.79 2.03 14.12
C GLN A 238 -22.67 3.56 14.19
N ASN A 239 -23.36 4.31 13.31
CA ASN A 239 -23.26 5.77 13.19
C ASN A 239 -21.81 6.27 12.99
N ILE A 240 -21.04 5.54 12.18
CA ILE A 240 -19.68 5.90 11.80
C ILE A 240 -19.74 6.74 10.52
N SER A 241 -19.20 7.96 10.58
CA SER A 241 -19.11 8.91 9.45
C SER A 241 -17.79 8.81 8.71
#